data_9bfac2c8f86bc411ba727bb0c5665bdb
#
_entry.id   9bfac2c8f86bc411ba727bb0c5665bdb
#
_cell.length_a   1.000
_cell.length_b   1.000
_cell.length_c   1.000
_cell.angle_alpha   90.00
_cell.angle_beta   90.00
_cell.angle_gamma   90.00
#
_symmetry.space_group_name_H-M   'P 1'
#
loop_
_entity.id
_entity.type
_entity.pdbx_description
1 polymer ?
#
loop_
_entity_poly.entity_id
_entity_poly.type
_entity_poly.pdbx_seq_one_letter_code
_entity_poly.pdbx_strand_id
1 'polypeptide(L)'
;MKPDAGARPRSAPRSYGKLALKVQRLAVAFAVAGLVFSGLVDTARAAERTIKVVALGDSLTAGFRLQGSAAFPVQLEQALKAKGLAVEVANAGVSGDTSSGGLARLDWSVPDGTDAVILELGANDMLRGVDPKVTRDALAEIVRRLKARHIEVLLCGMLAAPNLGADYGRAFDAIYPELAAANDLLLYPFFLDGVVADPKLNIGDGLHPTGEGVAKIISGILPKVEAMLVRVRAKPGI
;
A
#
# COMPACT_ATOMS: atom_id res chain seq x y z
N MET A 1 -7.06 65.84 90.65
CA MET A 1 -5.88 65.01 90.31
C MET A 1 -6.27 64.06 89.17
N LYS A 2 -5.82 64.34 87.99
CA LYS A 2 -5.99 63.45 86.81
C LYS A 2 -4.94 62.41 86.80
N PRO A 3 -5.23 61.23 86.31
CA PRO A 3 -4.20 60.46 85.60
C PRO A 3 -4.51 60.20 84.10
N ASP A 4 -3.49 60.05 83.46
CA ASP A 4 -3.06 60.08 82.10
C ASP A 4 -3.64 59.00 81.18
N ALA A 5 -3.82 59.34 79.89
CA ALA A 5 -4.36 58.47 78.85
C ALA A 5 -3.29 57.72 78.17
N GLY A 6 -3.32 56.39 78.30
CA GLY A 6 -2.41 55.48 77.60
C GLY A 6 -2.71 55.35 76.09
N ALA A 7 -1.73 55.67 75.25
CA ALA A 7 -1.75 55.52 73.82
C ALA A 7 -1.69 54.04 73.38
N ARG A 8 -2.60 53.65 72.52
CA ARG A 8 -2.57 52.30 71.86
C ARG A 8 -1.66 52.34 70.61
N PRO A 9 -0.87 51.32 70.37
CA PRO A 9 -0.07 51.28 69.17
C PRO A 9 -0.92 50.92 67.95
N ARG A 10 -0.71 51.62 66.83
CA ARG A 10 -1.32 51.36 65.53
C ARG A 10 -0.60 50.16 64.89
N SER A 11 -1.37 49.09 64.56
CA SER A 11 -0.94 47.98 63.78
C SER A 11 -0.78 48.37 62.29
N ALA A 12 0.37 48.14 61.73
CA ALA A 12 0.64 48.34 60.28
C ALA A 12 -0.10 47.32 59.41
N PRO A 13 -0.60 47.69 58.22
CA PRO A 13 -1.30 46.75 57.33
C PRO A 13 -0.31 45.78 56.70
N ARG A 14 -0.52 44.49 56.88
CA ARG A 14 0.25 43.41 56.23
C ARG A 14 0.02 43.44 54.71
N SER A 15 1.12 43.65 53.97
CA SER A 15 1.18 43.69 52.51
C SER A 15 1.02 42.29 51.88
N TYR A 16 -0.20 41.74 51.82
CA TYR A 16 -0.51 40.50 51.13
C TYR A 16 -0.72 40.67 49.61
N GLY A 17 -0.90 41.92 49.15
CA GLY A 17 -1.25 42.19 47.73
C GLY A 17 -0.14 41.92 46.74
N LYS A 18 1.14 42.09 47.15
CA LYS A 18 2.26 41.89 46.23
C LYS A 18 2.63 40.41 46.00
N LEU A 19 2.30 39.53 46.98
CA LEU A 19 2.53 38.09 46.85
C LEU A 19 1.48 37.42 45.94
N ALA A 20 0.19 37.81 46.10
CA ALA A 20 -0.90 37.30 45.26
C ALA A 20 -0.68 37.66 43.78
N LEU A 21 -0.22 38.88 43.48
CA LEU A 21 0.02 39.31 42.11
C LEU A 21 1.22 38.56 41.43
N LYS A 22 2.24 38.17 42.19
CA LYS A 22 3.35 37.36 41.66
C LYS A 22 2.94 35.95 41.40
N VAL A 23 2.15 35.31 42.25
CA VAL A 23 1.63 33.94 42.05
C VAL A 23 0.73 33.88 40.84
N GLN A 24 -0.16 34.88 40.67
CA GLN A 24 -1.08 34.96 39.54
C GLN A 24 -0.35 35.16 38.20
N ARG A 25 0.73 35.96 38.18
CA ARG A 25 1.56 36.12 36.95
C ARG A 25 2.37 34.87 36.61
N LEU A 26 2.83 34.10 37.60
CA LEU A 26 3.50 32.80 37.37
C LEU A 26 2.55 31.75 36.82
N ALA A 27 1.30 31.68 37.38
CA ALA A 27 0.29 30.73 36.89
C ALA A 27 -0.15 31.00 35.45
N VAL A 28 -0.28 32.29 35.06
CA VAL A 28 -0.60 32.68 33.67
C VAL A 28 0.55 32.35 32.72
N ALA A 29 1.81 32.54 33.13
CA ALA A 29 2.97 32.22 32.33
C ALA A 29 3.10 30.70 32.08
N PHE A 30 2.80 29.85 33.06
CA PHE A 30 2.77 28.39 32.90
C PHE A 30 1.60 27.91 32.03
N ALA A 31 0.43 28.54 32.10
CA ALA A 31 -0.72 28.22 31.27
C ALA A 31 -0.48 28.58 29.81
N VAL A 32 0.16 29.72 29.52
CA VAL A 32 0.53 30.12 28.15
C VAL A 32 1.64 29.24 27.59
N ALA A 33 2.65 28.87 28.38
CA ALA A 33 3.70 27.94 27.96
C ALA A 33 3.15 26.53 27.68
N GLY A 34 2.18 26.05 28.47
CA GLY A 34 1.51 24.77 28.26
C GLY A 34 0.67 24.75 26.98
N LEU A 35 -0.03 25.84 26.65
CA LEU A 35 -0.82 25.96 25.40
C LEU A 35 0.06 26.08 24.16
N VAL A 36 1.21 26.72 24.23
CA VAL A 36 2.18 26.81 23.11
C VAL A 36 2.87 25.47 22.88
N PHE A 37 3.14 24.69 23.93
CA PHE A 37 3.75 23.36 23.81
C PHE A 37 2.77 22.30 23.28
N SER A 38 1.49 22.41 23.59
CA SER A 38 0.45 21.52 23.04
C SER A 38 0.17 21.76 21.55
N GLY A 39 0.40 22.99 21.05
CA GLY A 39 0.24 23.33 19.63
C GLY A 39 1.44 22.94 18.75
N LEU A 40 2.60 22.64 19.32
CA LEU A 40 3.82 22.31 18.58
C LEU A 40 4.03 20.81 18.35
N VAL A 41 3.23 19.95 19.00
CA VAL A 41 3.32 18.49 18.84
C VAL A 41 2.58 18.00 17.59
N ASP A 42 1.69 18.82 17.01
CA ASP A 42 0.84 18.40 15.87
C ASP A 42 1.39 18.76 14.48
N THR A 43 2.57 19.41 14.39
CA THR A 43 3.10 19.88 13.10
C THR A 43 4.31 19.13 12.56
N ALA A 44 4.77 18.09 13.22
CA ALA A 44 5.88 17.26 12.74
C ALA A 44 5.42 15.86 12.34
N ARG A 45 4.26 15.73 11.69
CA ARG A 45 4.01 14.58 10.83
C ARG A 45 4.88 14.84 9.59
N ALA A 46 6.12 14.39 9.64
CA ALA A 46 7.00 14.38 8.47
C ALA A 46 6.15 13.83 7.30
N ALA A 47 6.10 14.57 6.20
CA ALA A 47 5.35 14.13 5.03
C ALA A 47 5.82 12.72 4.69
N GLU A 48 4.94 11.75 4.89
CA GLU A 48 5.26 10.34 4.69
C GLU A 48 5.69 10.16 3.24
N ARG A 49 6.89 9.62 3.02
CA ARG A 49 7.41 9.42 1.66
C ARG A 49 6.43 8.60 0.83
N THR A 50 6.12 9.07 -0.35
CA THR A 50 5.27 8.35 -1.30
C THR A 50 5.94 7.04 -1.71
N ILE A 51 5.26 5.91 -1.51
CA ILE A 51 5.71 4.59 -1.94
C ILE A 51 5.38 4.44 -3.43
N LYS A 52 6.40 4.05 -4.22
CA LYS A 52 6.26 3.82 -5.66
C LYS A 52 6.05 2.34 -5.93
N VAL A 53 4.87 2.00 -6.43
CA VAL A 53 4.47 0.65 -6.80
C VAL A 53 4.38 0.57 -8.33
N VAL A 54 4.87 -0.52 -8.91
CA VAL A 54 4.65 -0.84 -10.32
C VAL A 54 3.74 -2.08 -10.38
N ALA A 55 2.63 -1.97 -11.10
CA ALA A 55 1.81 -3.13 -11.47
C ALA A 55 2.35 -3.68 -12.80
N LEU A 56 3.13 -4.74 -12.72
CA LEU A 56 3.73 -5.46 -13.86
C LEU A 56 2.83 -6.63 -14.24
N GLY A 57 2.20 -6.57 -15.40
CA GLY A 57 1.24 -7.59 -15.79
C GLY A 57 0.89 -7.57 -17.27
N ASP A 58 -0.20 -8.24 -17.60
CA ASP A 58 -0.69 -8.35 -18.97
C ASP A 58 -1.93 -7.45 -19.22
N SER A 59 -2.91 -7.94 -19.97
CA SER A 59 -4.14 -7.22 -20.30
C SER A 59 -5.04 -6.95 -19.08
N LEU A 60 -4.97 -7.79 -18.06
CA LEU A 60 -5.74 -7.64 -16.82
C LEU A 60 -5.24 -6.44 -16.01
N THR A 61 -3.93 -6.26 -15.98
CA THR A 61 -3.27 -5.09 -15.38
C THR A 61 -3.43 -3.84 -16.27
N ALA A 62 -3.23 -3.97 -17.60
CA ALA A 62 -3.31 -2.86 -18.54
C ALA A 62 -4.67 -2.16 -18.55
N GLY A 63 -5.75 -2.88 -18.24
CA GLY A 63 -7.12 -2.40 -18.38
C GLY A 63 -7.65 -2.55 -19.81
N PHE A 64 -7.51 -3.74 -20.40
CA PHE A 64 -7.93 -4.04 -21.78
C PHE A 64 -9.38 -3.66 -22.03
N ARG A 65 -9.62 -2.82 -23.05
CA ARG A 65 -10.94 -2.27 -23.45
C ARG A 65 -11.64 -1.44 -22.36
N LEU A 66 -10.96 -1.06 -21.29
CA LEU A 66 -11.48 -0.14 -20.30
C LEU A 66 -11.03 1.31 -20.60
N GLN A 67 -11.80 2.26 -20.09
CA GLN A 67 -11.27 3.63 -19.95
C GLN A 67 -10.10 3.63 -18.99
N GLY A 68 -9.10 4.47 -19.21
CA GLY A 68 -7.88 4.50 -18.39
C GLY A 68 -8.14 4.64 -16.89
N SER A 69 -9.18 5.41 -16.51
CA SER A 69 -9.58 5.57 -15.10
C SER A 69 -10.15 4.30 -14.45
N ALA A 70 -10.58 3.32 -15.26
CA ALA A 70 -11.14 2.05 -14.80
C ALA A 70 -10.09 0.92 -14.77
N ALA A 71 -8.86 1.17 -15.21
CA ALA A 71 -7.78 0.19 -15.16
C ALA A 71 -7.38 -0.15 -13.71
N PHE A 72 -6.94 -1.39 -13.48
CA PHE A 72 -6.58 -1.90 -12.15
C PHE A 72 -5.61 -1.00 -11.38
N PRO A 73 -4.46 -0.53 -11.92
CA PRO A 73 -3.52 0.29 -11.16
C PRO A 73 -4.12 1.62 -10.70
N VAL A 74 -4.96 2.24 -11.54
CA VAL A 74 -5.59 3.54 -11.25
C VAL A 74 -6.63 3.41 -10.14
N GLN A 75 -7.52 2.42 -10.23
CA GLN A 75 -8.51 2.18 -9.19
C GLN A 75 -7.84 1.75 -7.87
N LEU A 76 -6.76 0.95 -7.92
CA LEU A 76 -6.00 0.56 -6.75
C LEU A 76 -5.37 1.79 -6.06
N GLU A 77 -4.72 2.65 -6.83
CA GLU A 77 -4.14 3.89 -6.29
C GLU A 77 -5.20 4.75 -5.60
N GLN A 78 -6.37 4.92 -6.23
CA GLN A 78 -7.49 5.66 -5.64
C GLN A 78 -7.96 5.05 -4.34
N ALA A 79 -8.10 3.71 -4.28
CA ALA A 79 -8.52 2.99 -3.07
C ALA A 79 -7.51 3.15 -1.92
N LEU A 80 -6.21 3.10 -2.22
CA LEU A 80 -5.14 3.29 -1.23
C LEU A 80 -5.08 4.74 -0.74
N LYS A 81 -5.20 5.72 -1.64
CA LYS A 81 -5.24 7.15 -1.29
C LYS A 81 -6.46 7.51 -0.46
N ALA A 82 -7.63 6.90 -0.74
CA ALA A 82 -8.83 7.08 0.08
C ALA A 82 -8.64 6.60 1.53
N LYS A 83 -7.70 5.68 1.77
CA LYS A 83 -7.27 5.22 3.12
C LYS A 83 -6.16 6.08 3.72
N GLY A 84 -5.78 7.18 3.09
CA GLY A 84 -4.74 8.10 3.56
C GLY A 84 -3.31 7.61 3.33
N LEU A 85 -3.10 6.61 2.46
CA LEU A 85 -1.78 6.07 2.16
C LEU A 85 -1.12 6.91 1.05
N ALA A 86 0.12 7.36 1.28
CA ALA A 86 0.93 8.06 0.28
C ALA A 86 1.53 7.03 -0.68
N VAL A 87 0.89 6.81 -1.83
CA VAL A 87 1.28 5.79 -2.81
C VAL A 87 1.04 6.28 -4.24
N GLU A 88 1.90 5.87 -5.15
CA GLU A 88 1.74 5.96 -6.60
C GLU A 88 1.79 4.56 -7.19
N VAL A 89 0.87 4.24 -8.11
CA VAL A 89 0.80 2.92 -8.76
C VAL A 89 0.95 3.09 -10.26
N ALA A 90 2.13 2.81 -10.78
CA ALA A 90 2.40 2.86 -12.21
C ALA A 90 1.82 1.62 -12.93
N ASN A 91 1.16 1.86 -14.07
CA ASN A 91 0.67 0.80 -14.94
C ASN A 91 1.77 0.33 -15.88
N ALA A 92 2.26 -0.88 -15.66
CA ALA A 92 3.20 -1.59 -16.56
C ALA A 92 2.56 -2.87 -17.12
N GLY A 93 1.25 -2.85 -17.37
CA GLY A 93 0.52 -3.91 -18.07
C GLY A 93 0.70 -3.80 -19.58
N VAL A 94 0.94 -4.93 -20.26
CA VAL A 94 0.99 -5.04 -21.72
C VAL A 94 0.06 -6.17 -22.19
N SER A 95 -1.00 -5.81 -22.90
CA SER A 95 -2.00 -6.78 -23.34
C SER A 95 -1.38 -7.87 -24.21
N GLY A 96 -1.67 -9.14 -23.86
CA GLY A 96 -1.14 -10.30 -24.57
C GLY A 96 0.23 -10.78 -24.09
N ASP A 97 0.84 -10.12 -23.12
CA ASP A 97 2.14 -10.51 -22.60
C ASP A 97 2.10 -11.86 -21.88
N THR A 98 3.12 -12.66 -22.13
CA THR A 98 3.42 -13.87 -21.36
C THR A 98 4.38 -13.57 -20.22
N SER A 99 4.62 -14.53 -19.35
CA SER A 99 5.66 -14.43 -18.31
C SER A 99 7.04 -14.14 -18.91
N SER A 100 7.37 -14.78 -20.04
CA SER A 100 8.63 -14.53 -20.79
C SER A 100 8.67 -13.13 -21.40
N GLY A 101 7.53 -12.62 -21.90
CA GLY A 101 7.43 -11.24 -22.40
C GLY A 101 7.65 -10.22 -21.29
N GLY A 102 7.00 -10.41 -20.16
CA GLY A 102 7.22 -9.57 -18.97
C GLY A 102 8.67 -9.59 -18.47
N LEU A 103 9.32 -10.76 -18.48
CA LEU A 103 10.75 -10.89 -18.15
C LEU A 103 11.63 -10.10 -19.11
N ALA A 104 11.36 -10.18 -20.41
CA ALA A 104 12.17 -9.51 -21.44
C ALA A 104 12.14 -7.97 -21.30
N ARG A 105 11.05 -7.40 -20.77
CA ARG A 105 10.88 -5.95 -20.58
C ARG A 105 11.04 -5.49 -19.11
N LEU A 106 11.46 -6.36 -18.21
CA LEU A 106 11.49 -6.08 -16.77
C LEU A 106 12.25 -4.80 -16.43
N ASP A 107 13.46 -4.64 -16.98
CA ASP A 107 14.37 -3.57 -16.57
C ASP A 107 13.85 -2.17 -16.94
N TRP A 108 13.18 -2.02 -18.10
CA TRP A 108 12.61 -0.74 -18.47
C TRP A 108 11.19 -0.52 -17.92
N SER A 109 10.46 -1.61 -17.58
CA SER A 109 9.11 -1.52 -16.99
C SER A 109 9.14 -1.21 -15.50
N VAL A 110 10.23 -1.57 -14.82
CA VAL A 110 10.42 -1.36 -13.39
C VAL A 110 11.65 -0.47 -13.18
N PRO A 111 11.49 0.87 -13.24
CA PRO A 111 12.59 1.81 -13.13
C PRO A 111 13.23 1.80 -11.74
N ASP A 112 14.42 2.39 -11.64
CA ASP A 112 15.09 2.61 -10.37
C ASP A 112 14.25 3.51 -9.44
N GLY A 113 14.33 3.23 -8.14
CA GLY A 113 13.50 3.91 -7.15
C GLY A 113 12.08 3.33 -7.01
N THR A 114 11.75 2.20 -7.70
CA THR A 114 10.55 1.42 -7.41
C THR A 114 10.70 0.71 -6.06
N ASP A 115 9.68 0.82 -5.20
CA ASP A 115 9.67 0.21 -3.87
C ASP A 115 9.05 -1.17 -3.85
N ALA A 116 8.01 -1.36 -4.66
CA ALA A 116 7.28 -2.61 -4.73
C ALA A 116 6.74 -2.90 -6.14
N VAL A 117 6.54 -4.18 -6.43
CA VAL A 117 5.92 -4.66 -7.66
C VAL A 117 4.75 -5.58 -7.32
N ILE A 118 3.61 -5.32 -7.94
CA ILE A 118 2.51 -6.28 -8.05
C ILE A 118 2.74 -7.03 -9.35
N LEU A 119 3.08 -8.32 -9.25
CA LEU A 119 3.42 -9.17 -10.40
C LEU A 119 2.22 -10.03 -10.78
N GLU A 120 1.61 -9.71 -11.92
CA GLU A 120 0.43 -10.38 -12.47
C GLU A 120 0.74 -10.82 -13.91
N LEU A 121 1.18 -12.06 -14.10
CA LEU A 121 1.50 -12.67 -15.39
C LEU A 121 1.21 -14.16 -15.36
N GLY A 122 1.00 -14.76 -16.55
CA GLY A 122 0.81 -16.18 -16.73
C GLY A 122 -0.53 -16.54 -17.38
N ALA A 123 -1.53 -15.63 -17.41
CA ALA A 123 -2.79 -15.91 -18.08
C ALA A 123 -2.58 -16.22 -19.56
N ASN A 124 -1.74 -15.46 -20.26
CA ASN A 124 -1.45 -15.69 -21.67
C ASN A 124 -0.59 -16.94 -21.91
N ASP A 125 0.26 -17.32 -20.97
CA ASP A 125 1.00 -18.60 -21.03
C ASP A 125 0.00 -19.75 -21.00
N MET A 126 -0.94 -19.74 -20.05
CA MET A 126 -2.00 -20.73 -19.91
C MET A 126 -2.87 -20.79 -21.15
N LEU A 127 -3.38 -19.65 -21.64
CA LEU A 127 -4.24 -19.58 -22.82
C LEU A 127 -3.57 -20.10 -24.10
N ARG A 128 -2.25 -20.03 -24.19
CA ARG A 128 -1.45 -20.51 -25.33
C ARG A 128 -0.89 -21.92 -25.13
N GLY A 129 -1.20 -22.55 -23.98
CA GLY A 129 -0.69 -23.89 -23.66
C GLY A 129 0.83 -23.96 -23.54
N VAL A 130 1.47 -22.85 -23.09
CA VAL A 130 2.91 -22.81 -22.81
C VAL A 130 3.22 -23.81 -21.70
N ASP A 131 4.33 -24.56 -21.84
CA ASP A 131 4.77 -25.48 -20.79
C ASP A 131 4.87 -24.75 -19.44
N PRO A 132 4.19 -25.22 -18.39
CA PRO A 132 4.22 -24.62 -17.05
C PRO A 132 5.63 -24.39 -16.51
N LYS A 133 6.59 -25.20 -16.93
CA LYS A 133 8.00 -25.01 -16.58
C LYS A 133 8.56 -23.69 -17.11
N VAL A 134 8.21 -23.30 -18.34
CA VAL A 134 8.67 -22.03 -18.94
C VAL A 134 8.09 -20.85 -18.17
N THR A 135 6.81 -20.92 -17.84
CA THR A 135 6.14 -19.90 -17.03
C THR A 135 6.78 -19.77 -15.65
N ARG A 136 7.04 -20.91 -14.99
CA ARG A 136 7.72 -20.96 -13.70
C ARG A 136 9.11 -20.32 -13.74
N ASP A 137 9.93 -20.71 -14.72
CA ASP A 137 11.30 -20.24 -14.84
C ASP A 137 11.34 -18.72 -15.09
N ALA A 138 10.45 -18.19 -15.94
CA ALA A 138 10.34 -16.76 -16.21
C ALA A 138 9.90 -15.97 -14.97
N LEU A 139 8.86 -16.41 -14.25
CA LEU A 139 8.40 -15.77 -13.02
C LEU A 139 9.46 -15.83 -11.93
N ALA A 140 10.16 -16.96 -11.77
CA ALA A 140 11.24 -17.11 -10.81
C ALA A 140 12.39 -16.13 -11.09
N GLU A 141 12.76 -15.95 -12.35
CA GLU A 141 13.80 -14.99 -12.74
C GLU A 141 13.37 -13.54 -12.52
N ILE A 142 12.10 -13.18 -12.81
CA ILE A 142 11.54 -11.86 -12.47
C ILE A 142 11.67 -11.61 -10.97
N VAL A 143 11.19 -12.54 -10.15
CA VAL A 143 11.25 -12.44 -8.69
C VAL A 143 12.69 -12.30 -8.20
N ARG A 144 13.60 -13.10 -8.71
CA ARG A 144 15.03 -13.04 -8.37
C ARG A 144 15.64 -11.67 -8.66
N ARG A 145 15.37 -11.09 -9.84
CA ARG A 145 15.89 -9.77 -10.23
C ARG A 145 15.29 -8.65 -9.38
N LEU A 146 13.99 -8.69 -9.10
CA LEU A 146 13.33 -7.70 -8.25
C LEU A 146 13.87 -7.74 -6.82
N LYS A 147 14.02 -8.94 -6.23
CA LYS A 147 14.60 -9.12 -4.89
C LYS A 147 16.06 -8.66 -4.81
N ALA A 148 16.86 -8.89 -5.85
CA ALA A 148 18.24 -8.40 -5.93
C ALA A 148 18.32 -6.86 -5.91
N ARG A 149 17.26 -6.17 -6.33
CA ARG A 149 17.09 -4.72 -6.28
C ARG A 149 16.39 -4.25 -5.00
N HIS A 150 16.18 -5.14 -4.02
CA HIS A 150 15.46 -4.88 -2.77
C HIS A 150 14.00 -4.41 -2.95
N ILE A 151 13.39 -4.73 -4.09
CA ILE A 151 11.99 -4.40 -4.41
C ILE A 151 11.09 -5.46 -3.75
N GLU A 152 10.04 -5.00 -3.03
CA GLU A 152 9.02 -5.90 -2.45
C GLU A 152 8.12 -6.44 -3.56
N VAL A 153 7.72 -7.72 -3.46
CA VAL A 153 6.89 -8.36 -4.49
C VAL A 153 5.62 -8.93 -3.88
N LEU A 154 4.47 -8.52 -4.43
CA LEU A 154 3.20 -9.22 -4.26
C LEU A 154 2.97 -10.05 -5.53
N LEU A 155 3.01 -11.36 -5.40
CA LEU A 155 2.74 -12.29 -6.50
C LEU A 155 1.22 -12.51 -6.61
N CYS A 156 0.67 -12.31 -7.80
CA CYS A 156 -0.72 -12.60 -8.12
C CYS A 156 -0.80 -13.91 -8.90
N GLY A 157 -1.50 -14.88 -8.34
CA GLY A 157 -1.68 -16.19 -8.95
C GLY A 157 -2.70 -16.20 -10.08
N MET A 158 -2.58 -17.21 -10.93
CA MET A 158 -3.52 -17.55 -11.99
C MET A 158 -3.84 -19.04 -11.90
N LEU A 159 -5.03 -19.45 -12.32
CA LEU A 159 -5.44 -20.84 -12.38
C LEU A 159 -5.57 -21.31 -13.83
N ALA A 160 -5.26 -22.57 -14.06
CA ALA A 160 -5.39 -23.17 -15.39
C ALA A 160 -6.86 -23.38 -15.76
N ALA A 161 -7.19 -23.16 -17.03
CA ALA A 161 -8.51 -23.50 -17.55
C ALA A 161 -8.72 -25.03 -17.55
N PRO A 162 -9.91 -25.53 -17.14
CA PRO A 162 -10.14 -26.98 -16.98
C PRO A 162 -9.94 -27.82 -18.25
N ASN A 163 -10.09 -27.20 -19.44
CA ASN A 163 -9.95 -27.86 -20.74
C ASN A 163 -8.48 -28.19 -21.12
N LEU A 164 -7.50 -27.71 -20.35
CA LEU A 164 -6.08 -28.00 -20.59
C LEU A 164 -5.62 -29.35 -20.03
N GLY A 165 -6.51 -30.04 -19.31
CA GLY A 165 -6.22 -31.33 -18.71
C GLY A 165 -5.60 -31.27 -17.31
N ALA A 166 -5.80 -32.35 -16.55
CA ALA A 166 -5.45 -32.37 -15.13
C ALA A 166 -3.94 -32.26 -14.85
N ASP A 167 -3.08 -32.79 -15.73
CA ASP A 167 -1.62 -32.73 -15.54
C ASP A 167 -1.10 -31.30 -15.73
N TYR A 168 -1.57 -30.63 -16.78
CA TYR A 168 -1.26 -29.22 -17.00
C TYR A 168 -1.75 -28.37 -15.83
N GLY A 169 -3.02 -28.56 -15.45
CA GLY A 169 -3.63 -27.79 -14.34
C GLY A 169 -2.83 -27.91 -13.05
N ARG A 170 -2.50 -29.14 -12.63
CA ARG A 170 -1.68 -29.35 -11.43
C ARG A 170 -0.32 -28.65 -11.51
N ALA A 171 0.37 -28.78 -12.65
CA ALA A 171 1.68 -28.19 -12.83
C ALA A 171 1.65 -26.66 -12.87
N PHE A 172 0.62 -26.07 -13.51
CA PHE A 172 0.46 -24.63 -13.62
C PHE A 172 0.01 -23.99 -12.30
N ASP A 173 -1.00 -24.54 -11.66
CA ASP A 173 -1.57 -23.99 -10.42
C ASP A 173 -0.58 -24.04 -9.26
N ALA A 174 0.35 -24.99 -9.26
CA ALA A 174 1.43 -25.11 -8.27
C ALA A 174 2.50 -24.01 -8.37
N ILE A 175 2.64 -23.33 -9.53
CA ILE A 175 3.71 -22.34 -9.76
C ILE A 175 3.71 -21.25 -8.69
N TYR A 176 2.55 -20.62 -8.49
CA TYR A 176 2.46 -19.42 -7.67
C TYR A 176 2.65 -19.69 -6.18
N PRO A 177 1.97 -20.67 -5.55
CA PRO A 177 2.17 -20.97 -4.13
C PRO A 177 3.58 -21.48 -3.83
N GLU A 178 4.17 -22.31 -4.70
CA GLU A 178 5.54 -22.81 -4.53
C GLU A 178 6.57 -21.69 -4.67
N LEU A 179 6.42 -20.81 -5.66
CA LEU A 179 7.30 -19.65 -5.87
C LEU A 179 7.21 -18.67 -4.70
N ALA A 180 5.99 -18.40 -4.22
CA ALA A 180 5.76 -17.54 -3.07
C ALA A 180 6.40 -18.10 -1.81
N ALA A 181 6.22 -19.39 -1.52
CA ALA A 181 6.81 -20.06 -0.35
C ALA A 181 8.35 -20.08 -0.42
N ALA A 182 8.93 -20.41 -1.58
CA ALA A 182 10.38 -20.47 -1.77
C ALA A 182 11.08 -19.11 -1.62
N ASN A 183 10.35 -18.00 -1.80
CA ASN A 183 10.93 -16.65 -1.82
C ASN A 183 10.39 -15.72 -0.72
N ASP A 184 9.57 -16.21 0.21
CA ASP A 184 8.88 -15.40 1.24
C ASP A 184 8.08 -14.24 0.64
N LEU A 185 7.33 -14.50 -0.43
CA LEU A 185 6.49 -13.49 -1.07
C LEU A 185 5.10 -13.46 -0.46
N LEU A 186 4.49 -12.28 -0.48
CA LEU A 186 3.05 -12.18 -0.36
C LEU A 186 2.39 -12.76 -1.61
N LEU A 187 1.35 -13.57 -1.41
CA LEU A 187 0.60 -14.20 -2.50
C LEU A 187 -0.87 -13.75 -2.45
N TYR A 188 -1.39 -13.29 -3.57
CA TYR A 188 -2.81 -13.23 -3.86
C TYR A 188 -3.15 -14.41 -4.77
N PRO A 189 -3.82 -15.45 -4.27
CA PRO A 189 -3.80 -16.78 -4.89
C PRO A 189 -4.39 -16.85 -6.30
N PHE A 190 -5.44 -16.05 -6.57
CA PHE A 190 -6.08 -15.99 -7.88
C PHE A 190 -6.52 -14.55 -8.20
N PHE A 191 -5.91 -13.94 -9.21
CA PHE A 191 -6.17 -12.54 -9.54
C PHE A 191 -7.62 -12.25 -9.92
N LEU A 192 -8.29 -13.18 -10.60
CA LEU A 192 -9.67 -13.08 -11.06
C LEU A 192 -10.70 -13.67 -10.07
N ASP A 193 -10.33 -13.84 -8.79
CA ASP A 193 -11.23 -14.41 -7.80
C ASP A 193 -12.52 -13.59 -7.65
N GLY A 194 -13.66 -14.28 -7.76
CA GLY A 194 -14.99 -13.68 -7.70
C GLY A 194 -15.39 -12.84 -8.93
N VAL A 195 -14.60 -12.89 -10.02
CA VAL A 195 -14.84 -12.15 -11.27
C VAL A 195 -14.96 -13.07 -12.47
N VAL A 196 -14.09 -14.08 -12.59
CA VAL A 196 -14.09 -14.99 -13.73
C VAL A 196 -15.47 -15.64 -13.91
N ALA A 197 -15.91 -15.70 -15.16
CA ALA A 197 -17.20 -16.26 -15.57
C ALA A 197 -18.47 -15.56 -15.03
N ASP A 198 -18.37 -14.45 -14.29
CA ASP A 198 -19.53 -13.62 -13.97
C ASP A 198 -19.81 -12.65 -15.14
N PRO A 199 -20.94 -12.81 -15.87
CA PRO A 199 -21.22 -11.99 -17.06
C PRO A 199 -21.44 -10.50 -16.76
N LYS A 200 -21.65 -10.12 -15.50
CA LYS A 200 -21.77 -8.71 -15.08
C LYS A 200 -20.41 -8.08 -14.82
N LEU A 201 -19.44 -8.90 -14.47
CA LEU A 201 -18.09 -8.46 -14.08
C LEU A 201 -17.05 -8.64 -15.19
N ASN A 202 -17.45 -9.24 -16.33
CA ASN A 202 -16.62 -9.46 -17.52
C ASN A 202 -17.18 -8.74 -18.75
N ILE A 203 -16.31 -8.34 -19.68
CA ILE A 203 -16.67 -7.60 -20.90
C ILE A 203 -17.28 -8.50 -22.01
N GLY A 204 -17.78 -9.67 -21.66
CA GLY A 204 -18.44 -10.60 -22.59
C GLY A 204 -17.53 -11.67 -23.18
N ASP A 205 -16.26 -11.69 -22.87
CA ASP A 205 -15.30 -12.74 -23.25
C ASP A 205 -15.04 -13.77 -22.13
N GLY A 206 -15.65 -13.56 -20.96
CA GLY A 206 -15.55 -14.44 -19.80
C GLY A 206 -14.22 -14.38 -19.06
N LEU A 207 -13.30 -13.50 -19.46
CA LEU A 207 -11.94 -13.40 -18.93
C LEU A 207 -11.59 -11.98 -18.45
N HIS A 208 -11.78 -10.98 -19.33
CA HIS A 208 -11.39 -9.62 -19.00
C HIS A 208 -12.46 -8.91 -18.14
N PRO A 209 -12.08 -8.30 -16.99
CA PRO A 209 -13.03 -7.65 -16.11
C PRO A 209 -13.59 -6.36 -16.72
N THR A 210 -14.84 -6.03 -16.35
CA THR A 210 -15.39 -4.67 -16.46
C THR A 210 -14.76 -3.75 -15.40
N GLY A 211 -15.07 -2.45 -15.42
CA GLY A 211 -14.66 -1.54 -14.34
C GLY A 211 -15.16 -1.98 -12.95
N GLU A 212 -16.36 -2.56 -12.87
CA GLU A 212 -16.91 -3.15 -11.63
C GLU A 212 -16.19 -4.44 -11.26
N GLY A 213 -15.81 -5.27 -12.26
CA GLY A 213 -14.96 -6.45 -12.05
C GLY A 213 -13.60 -6.07 -11.47
N VAL A 214 -12.97 -5.00 -11.98
CA VAL A 214 -11.73 -4.46 -11.41
C VAL A 214 -11.92 -4.00 -9.97
N ALA A 215 -13.02 -3.30 -9.65
CA ALA A 215 -13.32 -2.90 -8.28
C ALA A 215 -13.49 -4.11 -7.34
N LYS A 216 -14.08 -5.20 -7.84
CA LYS A 216 -14.18 -6.47 -7.12
C LYS A 216 -12.81 -7.07 -6.82
N ILE A 217 -11.92 -7.14 -7.84
CA ILE A 217 -10.53 -7.61 -7.66
C ILE A 217 -9.83 -6.76 -6.58
N ILE A 218 -9.95 -5.43 -6.66
CA ILE A 218 -9.32 -4.52 -5.70
C ILE A 218 -9.81 -4.81 -4.28
N SER A 219 -11.12 -5.01 -4.08
CA SER A 219 -11.64 -5.34 -2.75
C SER A 219 -11.03 -6.60 -2.15
N GLY A 220 -10.68 -7.58 -2.98
CA GLY A 220 -10.05 -8.84 -2.56
C GLY A 220 -8.54 -8.72 -2.30
N ILE A 221 -7.83 -8.02 -3.20
CA ILE A 221 -6.35 -7.91 -3.13
C ILE A 221 -5.88 -6.85 -2.12
N LEU A 222 -6.70 -5.84 -1.81
CA LEU A 222 -6.33 -4.68 -0.99
C LEU A 222 -5.64 -5.05 0.33
N PRO A 223 -6.09 -6.04 1.12
CA PRO A 223 -5.40 -6.44 2.34
C PRO A 223 -3.96 -6.94 2.09
N LYS A 224 -3.71 -7.59 0.96
CA LYS A 224 -2.37 -8.06 0.58
C LYS A 224 -1.47 -6.91 0.13
N VAL A 225 -2.03 -5.93 -0.57
CA VAL A 225 -1.32 -4.71 -0.96
C VAL A 225 -0.96 -3.90 0.28
N GLU A 226 -1.87 -3.73 1.23
CA GLU A 226 -1.58 -3.06 2.51
C GLU A 226 -0.44 -3.76 3.27
N ALA A 227 -0.47 -5.09 3.34
CA ALA A 227 0.62 -5.86 3.95
C ALA A 227 1.96 -5.67 3.21
N MET A 228 1.94 -5.58 1.87
CA MET A 228 3.13 -5.25 1.07
C MET A 228 3.67 -3.88 1.42
N LEU A 229 2.81 -2.86 1.52
CA LEU A 229 3.23 -1.49 1.89
C LEU A 229 3.82 -1.44 3.31
N VAL A 230 3.31 -2.23 4.24
CA VAL A 230 3.90 -2.38 5.59
C VAL A 230 5.31 -2.97 5.50
N ARG A 231 5.53 -4.02 4.70
CA ARG A 231 6.87 -4.59 4.48
C ARG A 231 7.83 -3.58 3.86
N VAL A 232 7.36 -2.78 2.89
CA VAL A 232 8.14 -1.70 2.29
C VAL A 232 8.61 -0.71 3.35
N ARG A 233 7.70 -0.20 4.19
CA ARG A 233 8.00 0.77 5.26
C ARG A 233 8.93 0.23 6.34
N ALA A 234 8.97 -1.08 6.54
CA ALA A 234 9.86 -1.72 7.52
C ALA A 234 11.32 -1.83 7.02
N LYS A 235 11.60 -1.53 5.74
CA LYS A 235 12.96 -1.60 5.20
C LYS A 235 13.80 -0.41 5.67
N PRO A 236 15.08 -0.62 6.07
CA PRO A 236 15.96 0.47 6.45
C PRO A 236 16.14 1.47 5.30
N GLY A 237 16.00 2.75 5.59
CA GLY A 237 16.24 3.83 4.62
C GLY A 237 15.02 4.27 3.79
N ILE A 238 13.83 3.79 4.15
CA ILE A 238 12.56 4.25 3.58
C ILE A 238 11.81 5.14 4.56
#